data_13aac5ab05fb6ae33cb52aadfa4d5251
#
_entry.id   13aac5ab05fb6ae33cb52aadfa4d5251
#
_cell.length_a   1.000
_cell.length_b   1.000
_cell.length_c   1.000
_cell.angle_alpha   90.00
_cell.angle_beta   90.00
_cell.angle_gamma   90.00
#
_symmetry.space_group_name_H-M   'P 1'
#
loop_
_entity.id
_entity.type
_entity.pdbx_description
1 polymer ?
#
loop_
_entity_poly.entity_id
_entity_poly.type
_entity_poly.pdbx_seq_one_letter_code
_entity_poly.pdbx_strand_id
1 'polypeptide(L)'
;MTTSATPNKPIILINVFVVNPEDQWRLVDLLTRATEESVRHAPGFISSKLHRSLDGKKVAMYAHWRSMEAYQAMRESPAPGGYLEQALTIAKLPAL
;
A
#
# COMPACT_ATOMS: atom_id res chain seq x y z
N MET A 1 -14.25 -23.57 -14.81
CA MET A 1 -13.81 -23.11 -14.56
C MET A 1 -13.32 -22.51 -14.12
N THR A 2 -13.19 -22.34 -13.84
CA THR A 2 -12.90 -21.85 -13.49
C THR A 2 -12.16 -21.18 -13.04
N THR A 3 -12.14 -21.23 -12.67
CA THR A 3 -11.67 -20.57 -12.27
C THR A 3 -10.72 -19.97 -12.44
N SER A 4 -11.00 -19.93 -12.85
CA SER A 4 -10.25 -18.90 -13.19
C SER A 4 -9.58 -18.18 -12.11
N ALA A 5 -9.94 -18.28 -11.01
CA ALA A 5 -9.27 -17.62 -9.91
C ALA A 5 -8.03 -18.41 -9.59
N THR A 6 -7.04 -18.28 -10.44
CA THR A 6 -5.78 -18.93 -10.17
C THR A 6 -5.07 -18.15 -9.07
N PRO A 7 -4.49 -18.84 -8.09
CA PRO A 7 -3.76 -18.17 -7.01
C PRO A 7 -2.55 -17.37 -7.51
N ASN A 8 -2.09 -17.64 -8.71
CA ASN A 8 -0.92 -16.98 -9.28
C ASN A 8 -1.25 -15.80 -10.15
N LYS A 9 -2.52 -15.47 -10.30
CA LYS A 9 -2.91 -14.35 -11.15
C LYS A 9 -2.54 -13.03 -10.49
N PRO A 10 -1.82 -12.14 -11.21
CA PRO A 10 -1.45 -10.85 -10.65
C PRO A 10 -2.67 -10.02 -10.27
N ILE A 11 -2.55 -9.28 -9.20
CA ILE A 11 -3.61 -8.39 -8.73
C ILE A 11 -3.06 -6.98 -8.57
N ILE A 12 -3.98 -6.01 -8.63
CA ILE A 12 -3.69 -4.62 -8.32
C ILE A 12 -4.52 -4.25 -7.10
N LEU A 13 -3.84 -3.72 -6.09
CA LEU A 13 -4.50 -3.20 -4.91
C LEU A 13 -4.41 -1.70 -4.92
N ILE A 14 -5.53 -1.05 -4.68
CA ILE A 14 -5.61 0.41 -4.65
C ILE A 14 -6.10 0.82 -3.28
N ASN A 15 -5.27 1.56 -2.56
CA ASN A 15 -5.62 2.11 -1.27
C ASN A 15 -5.62 3.63 -1.37
N VAL A 16 -6.68 4.27 -0.89
CA VAL A 16 -6.77 5.73 -0.90
C VAL A 16 -6.78 6.20 0.54
N PHE A 17 -5.71 6.91 0.92
CA PHE A 17 -5.58 7.49 2.24
C PHE A 17 -6.15 8.89 2.25
N VAL A 18 -6.87 9.23 3.31
CA VAL A 18 -7.35 10.60 3.56
C VAL A 18 -6.42 11.24 4.57
N VAL A 19 -5.94 12.43 4.26
CA VAL A 19 -4.91 13.11 5.05
C VAL A 19 -5.16 14.61 5.05
N ASN A 20 -4.65 15.31 6.06
CA ASN A 20 -4.67 16.77 6.04
C ASN A 20 -3.62 17.29 5.05
N PRO A 21 -3.89 18.41 4.36
CA PRO A 21 -2.94 18.93 3.37
C PRO A 21 -1.53 19.14 3.91
N GLU A 22 -1.41 19.58 5.15
CA GLU A 22 -0.11 19.82 5.78
C GLU A 22 0.67 18.53 6.02
N ASP A 23 0.01 17.37 6.03
CA ASP A 23 0.64 16.08 6.28
C ASP A 23 0.80 15.23 5.03
N GLN A 24 0.34 15.72 3.88
CA GLN A 24 0.34 14.90 2.65
C GLN A 24 1.74 14.42 2.28
N TRP A 25 2.71 15.33 2.27
CA TRP A 25 4.10 14.97 1.93
C TRP A 25 4.72 14.03 2.95
N ARG A 26 4.39 14.23 4.21
CA ARG A 26 4.86 13.33 5.26
C ARG A 26 4.31 11.92 5.05
N LEU A 27 3.05 11.82 4.66
CA LEU A 27 2.45 10.52 4.36
C LEU A 27 3.13 9.86 3.17
N VAL A 28 3.37 10.61 2.10
CA VAL A 28 4.09 10.09 0.93
C VAL A 28 5.47 9.57 1.35
N ASP A 29 6.18 10.32 2.18
CA ASP A 29 7.50 9.91 2.66
C ASP A 29 7.42 8.60 3.46
N LEU A 30 6.47 8.48 4.37
CA LEU A 30 6.31 7.27 5.17
C LEU A 30 5.99 6.05 4.31
N LEU A 31 5.07 6.22 3.35
CA LEU A 31 4.71 5.12 2.45
C LEU A 31 5.85 4.74 1.52
N THR A 32 6.62 5.72 1.07
CA THR A 32 7.79 5.48 0.24
C THR A 32 8.85 4.69 1.02
N ARG A 33 9.11 5.08 2.25
CA ARG A 33 10.06 4.36 3.10
C ARG A 33 9.61 2.95 3.39
N ALA A 34 8.33 2.77 3.68
CA ALA A 34 7.79 1.44 3.91
C ALA A 34 8.04 0.55 2.70
N THR A 35 7.79 1.08 1.51
CA THR A 35 7.99 0.33 0.27
C THR A 35 9.47 0.03 0.04
N GLU A 36 10.33 1.04 0.13
CA GLU A 36 11.76 0.88 -0.17
C GLU A 36 12.45 -0.04 0.82
N GLU A 37 12.10 0.02 2.10
CA GLU A 37 12.82 -0.71 3.14
C GLU A 37 12.23 -2.08 3.45
N SER A 38 10.98 -2.31 3.13
CA SER A 38 10.31 -3.54 3.50
C SER A 38 9.49 -4.17 2.40
N VAL A 39 8.47 -3.47 1.93
CA VAL A 39 7.45 -4.06 1.06
C VAL A 39 8.04 -4.59 -0.23
N ARG A 40 8.96 -3.86 -0.84
CA ARG A 40 9.55 -4.27 -2.13
C ARG A 40 10.34 -5.57 -2.03
N HIS A 41 10.76 -5.95 -0.84
CA HIS A 41 11.51 -7.18 -0.62
C HIS A 41 10.60 -8.37 -0.30
N ALA A 42 9.30 -8.15 -0.16
CA ALA A 42 8.37 -9.22 0.14
C ALA A 42 8.16 -10.11 -1.08
N PRO A 43 8.10 -11.43 -0.88
CA PRO A 43 7.85 -12.34 -2.00
C PRO A 43 6.52 -12.00 -2.68
N GLY A 44 6.56 -11.94 -4.00
CA GLY A 44 5.36 -11.66 -4.79
C GLY A 44 5.09 -10.19 -5.07
N PHE A 45 5.87 -9.28 -4.48
CA PHE A 45 5.75 -7.86 -4.82
C PHE A 45 6.26 -7.61 -6.23
N ILE A 46 5.48 -6.85 -7.03
CA ILE A 46 5.88 -6.52 -8.40
C ILE A 46 6.26 -5.04 -8.49
N SER A 47 5.35 -4.16 -8.13
CA SER A 47 5.61 -2.71 -8.20
C SER A 47 4.55 -1.94 -7.41
N SER A 48 4.84 -0.69 -7.13
CA SER A 48 3.84 0.22 -6.55
C SER A 48 4.06 1.64 -7.04
N LYS A 49 2.99 2.44 -6.96
CA LYS A 49 3.03 3.86 -7.31
C LYS A 49 2.18 4.63 -6.33
N LEU A 50 2.64 5.83 -6.02
CA LEU A 50 1.90 6.75 -5.16
C LEU A 50 1.45 7.95 -5.97
N HIS A 51 0.23 8.39 -5.74
CA HIS A 51 -0.33 9.57 -6.39
C HIS A 51 -0.89 10.51 -5.34
N ARG A 52 -0.51 11.79 -5.44
CA ARG A 52 -1.04 12.83 -4.56
C ARG A 52 -2.23 13.51 -5.22
N SER A 53 -3.26 13.83 -4.45
CA SER A 53 -4.33 14.68 -4.95
C SER A 53 -3.86 16.13 -4.95
N LEU A 54 -4.41 16.91 -5.88
CA LEU A 54 -4.04 18.32 -6.02
C LEU A 54 -4.53 19.16 -4.85
N ASP A 55 -5.62 18.75 -4.21
CA ASP A 55 -6.16 19.47 -3.06
C ASP A 55 -5.41 19.17 -1.76
N GLY A 56 -4.43 18.26 -1.80
CA GLY A 56 -3.63 17.91 -0.64
C GLY A 56 -4.29 16.94 0.32
N LYS A 57 -5.49 16.47 0.03
CA LYS A 57 -6.28 15.72 1.01
C LYS A 57 -6.24 14.22 0.85
N LYS A 58 -5.62 13.71 -0.23
CA LYS A 58 -5.58 12.27 -0.49
C LYS A 58 -4.25 11.83 -1.05
N VAL A 59 -3.91 10.58 -0.76
CA VAL A 59 -2.79 9.87 -1.39
C VAL A 59 -3.32 8.50 -1.80
N ALA A 60 -3.21 8.16 -3.08
CA ALA A 60 -3.59 6.86 -3.58
C ALA A 60 -2.34 6.01 -3.79
N MET A 61 -2.38 4.78 -3.32
CA MET A 61 -1.30 3.82 -3.49
C MET A 61 -1.79 2.68 -4.35
N TYR A 62 -1.13 2.47 -5.48
CA TYR A 62 -1.39 1.37 -6.39
C TYR A 62 -0.28 0.35 -6.21
N ALA A 63 -0.62 -0.89 -5.91
CA ALA A 63 0.39 -1.92 -5.71
C ALA A 63 0.05 -3.15 -6.53
N HIS A 64 1.04 -3.63 -7.28
CA HIS A 64 0.96 -4.86 -8.05
C HIS A 64 1.57 -6.00 -7.24
N TRP A 65 0.83 -7.09 -7.13
CA TRP A 65 1.29 -8.31 -6.43
C TRP A 65 1.02 -9.52 -7.30
N ARG A 66 1.81 -10.55 -7.14
CA ARG A 66 1.62 -11.79 -7.90
C ARG A 66 0.32 -12.48 -7.54
N SER A 67 -0.12 -12.34 -6.29
CA SER A 67 -1.34 -12.98 -5.83
C SER A 67 -1.84 -12.30 -4.56
N MET A 68 -3.09 -12.56 -4.23
CA MET A 68 -3.67 -12.07 -2.97
C MET A 68 -2.95 -12.70 -1.77
N GLU A 69 -2.57 -13.95 -1.88
CA GLU A 69 -1.86 -14.63 -0.78
C GLU A 69 -0.53 -13.96 -0.49
N ALA A 70 0.21 -13.57 -1.52
CA ALA A 70 1.48 -12.89 -1.33
C ALA A 70 1.30 -11.55 -0.61
N TYR A 71 0.26 -10.82 -1.00
CA TYR A 71 -0.07 -9.55 -0.34
C TYR A 71 -0.43 -9.76 1.13
N GLN A 72 -1.28 -10.76 1.40
CA GLN A 72 -1.71 -11.03 2.77
C GLN A 72 -0.54 -11.48 3.65
N ALA A 73 0.37 -12.26 3.10
CA ALA A 73 1.56 -12.68 3.83
C ALA A 73 2.43 -11.47 4.22
N MET A 74 2.54 -10.49 3.32
CA MET A 74 3.25 -9.25 3.62
C MET A 74 2.55 -8.49 4.74
N ARG A 75 1.22 -8.41 4.69
CA ARG A 75 0.44 -7.69 5.69
C ARG A 75 0.60 -8.30 7.09
N GLU A 76 0.81 -9.60 7.17
CA GLU A 76 1.01 -10.29 8.43
C GLU A 76 2.44 -10.21 8.94
N SER A 77 3.37 -9.75 8.11
CA SER A 77 4.76 -9.59 8.50
C SER A 77 4.92 -8.38 9.42
N PRO A 78 5.73 -8.47 10.46
CA PRO A 78 5.93 -7.32 11.36
C PRO A 78 6.76 -6.20 10.74
N ALA A 79 7.56 -6.49 9.72
CA ALA A 79 8.53 -5.52 9.21
C ALA A 79 7.92 -4.25 8.64
N PRO A 80 6.88 -4.29 7.79
CA PRO A 80 6.29 -3.06 7.27
C PRO A 80 5.35 -2.37 8.27
N GLY A 81 5.01 -3.03 9.36
CA GLY A 81 4.01 -2.54 10.30
C GLY A 81 4.34 -1.19 10.92
N GLY A 82 5.62 -0.96 11.23
CA GLY A 82 6.02 0.27 11.88
C GLY A 82 5.72 1.51 11.07
N TYR A 83 5.98 1.48 9.77
CA TYR A 83 5.70 2.62 8.90
C TYR A 83 4.20 2.80 8.67
N LEU A 84 3.48 1.70 8.52
CA LEU A 84 2.04 1.78 8.34
C LEU A 84 1.36 2.36 9.58
N GLU A 85 1.80 1.94 10.76
CA GLU A 85 1.27 2.50 12.01
C GLU A 85 1.52 4.00 12.08
N GLN A 86 2.71 4.46 11.73
CA GLN A 86 3.02 5.88 11.69
C GLN A 86 2.13 6.61 10.68
N ALA A 87 1.94 6.03 9.50
CA ALA A 87 1.09 6.64 8.48
C ALA A 87 -0.34 6.80 8.99
N LEU A 88 -0.85 5.82 9.72
CA LEU A 88 -2.22 5.86 10.23
C LEU A 88 -2.40 6.84 11.40
N THR A 89 -1.32 7.39 11.95
CA THR A 89 -1.44 8.48 12.93
C THR A 89 -1.75 9.82 12.25
N ILE A 90 -1.43 9.97 10.97
CA ILE A 90 -1.63 11.23 10.24
C ILE A 90 -2.62 11.09 9.10
N ALA A 91 -3.09 9.89 8.82
CA ALA A 91 -4.00 9.64 7.71
C ALA A 91 -5.01 8.55 8.08
N LYS A 92 -6.11 8.53 7.35
CA LYS A 92 -7.13 7.50 7.50
C LYS A 92 -7.21 6.68 6.22
N LEU A 93 -7.41 5.40 6.39
CA LEU A 93 -7.66 4.49 5.26
C LEU A 93 -9.12 4.04 5.39
N PRO A 94 -10.05 4.71 4.69
CA PRO A 94 -11.46 4.37 4.82
C PRO A 94 -11.73 2.94 4.39
N ALA A 95 -12.67 2.30 5.07
CA ALA A 95 -13.14 0.99 4.64
C ALA A 95 -13.92 1.13 3.34
N LEU A 96 -13.70 0.20 2.44
CA LEU A 96 -14.40 0.17 1.16
C LEU A 96 -15.67 -0.64 1.24
#